data_34981d406af269fa51483b8da3cfeb7e
#
_entry.id   34981d406af269fa51483b8da3cfeb7e
#
_cell.length_a   1.000
_cell.length_b   1.000
_cell.length_c   1.000
_cell.angle_alpha   90.00
_cell.angle_beta   90.00
_cell.angle_gamma   90.00
#
_symmetry.space_group_name_H-M   'P 1'
#
loop_
_entity.id
_entity.type
_entity.pdbx_description
1 polymer ?
#
loop_
_entity_poly.entity_id
_entity_poly.type
_entity_poly.pdbx_seq_one_letter_code
_entity_poly.pdbx_strand_id
1 'polypeptide(L)'
;LEGGGSSGLSGSLQVSFEEVSTTLTESVTLGDGQSHDSFFDLMIESELSIGYVQLQISCFDNDEAGPGFTDTVDGESDLSDIEGVDDQTADGACSGGGNGGFTMRWDVTEGYTGESYSEQNMTEKEIREFWNDGGRGRGAWIATITADIEAVPVPIAGEAIDDDEDFD
;
A
#
# COMPACT_ATOMS: atom_id res chain seq x y z
N LEU A 1 -3.93 -4.80 -32.85
CA LEU A 1 -2.58 -4.51 -33.27
C LEU A 1 -1.94 -5.75 -33.89
N GLU A 2 -1.43 -5.59 -35.03
CA GLU A 2 -0.78 -6.66 -35.78
C GLU A 2 0.70 -6.81 -35.42
N GLY A 3 1.06 -6.53 -34.22
CA GLY A 3 2.44 -6.53 -33.83
C GLY A 3 3.24 -7.72 -34.29
N GLY A 4 2.69 -8.90 -34.09
CA GLY A 4 3.36 -10.11 -34.51
C GLY A 4 3.50 -10.19 -36.02
N GLY A 5 2.53 -9.74 -36.74
CA GLY A 5 2.58 -9.73 -38.20
C GLY A 5 3.59 -8.75 -38.74
N SER A 6 3.96 -7.79 -37.99
CA SER A 6 4.93 -6.79 -38.43
C SER A 6 6.38 -7.21 -38.19
N SER A 7 6.59 -8.45 -37.84
CA SER A 7 7.95 -8.92 -37.60
C SER A 7 8.85 -8.59 -38.79
N GLY A 8 10.02 -8.07 -38.52
CA GLY A 8 10.94 -7.65 -39.53
C GLY A 8 10.70 -6.26 -40.10
N LEU A 9 9.57 -5.67 -39.81
CA LEU A 9 9.31 -4.32 -40.21
C LEU A 9 9.96 -3.36 -39.21
N SER A 10 10.33 -2.19 -39.69
CA SER A 10 11.00 -1.20 -38.89
C SER A 10 10.10 -0.36 -38.01
N GLY A 11 8.81 -0.66 -37.98
CA GLY A 11 7.87 0.09 -37.19
C GLY A 11 8.05 -0.12 -35.70
N SER A 12 7.64 0.86 -34.94
CA SER A 12 7.56 0.77 -33.48
C SER A 12 6.14 0.49 -33.06
N LEU A 13 5.99 -0.14 -31.91
CA LEU A 13 4.69 -0.38 -31.29
C LEU A 13 4.49 0.62 -30.16
N GLN A 14 3.33 1.23 -30.13
CA GLN A 14 2.95 2.10 -29.04
C GLN A 14 2.35 1.25 -27.92
N VAL A 15 2.94 1.31 -26.76
CA VAL A 15 2.45 0.61 -25.58
C VAL A 15 1.75 1.58 -24.67
N SER A 16 0.52 1.28 -24.33
CA SER A 16 -0.26 2.05 -23.38
C SER A 16 -0.98 1.12 -22.43
N PHE A 17 -1.33 1.64 -21.26
CA PHE A 17 -1.95 0.85 -20.22
C PHE A 17 -3.35 1.37 -19.92
N GLU A 18 -4.28 0.45 -19.83
CA GLU A 18 -5.62 0.75 -19.34
C GLU A 18 -5.62 0.39 -17.85
N GLU A 19 -5.72 1.39 -16.99
CA GLU A 19 -5.60 1.19 -15.57
C GLU A 19 -6.96 1.01 -14.92
N VAL A 20 -7.04 0.02 -14.05
CA VAL A 20 -8.18 -0.19 -13.17
C VAL A 20 -7.64 -0.12 -11.74
N SER A 21 -8.24 0.72 -10.92
CA SER A 21 -7.86 0.79 -9.51
C SER A 21 -9.07 0.54 -8.62
N THR A 22 -8.81 -0.12 -7.51
CA THR A 22 -9.81 -0.36 -6.47
C THR A 22 -9.22 0.13 -5.16
N THR A 23 -10.01 0.89 -4.42
CA THR A 23 -9.63 1.40 -3.12
C THR A 23 -10.58 0.85 -2.07
N LEU A 24 -10.00 0.28 -1.02
CA LEU A 24 -10.75 -0.15 0.16
C LEU A 24 -10.34 0.76 1.30
N THR A 25 -11.31 1.20 2.06
CA THR A 25 -11.06 2.13 3.17
C THR A 25 -11.73 1.58 4.42
N GLU A 26 -11.02 1.61 5.52
CA GLU A 26 -11.59 1.31 6.83
C GLU A 26 -11.05 2.28 7.86
N SER A 27 -11.78 2.47 8.93
CA SER A 27 -11.38 3.34 10.03
C SER A 27 -11.50 2.57 11.33
N VAL A 28 -10.54 2.75 12.20
CA VAL A 28 -10.52 2.09 13.51
C VAL A 28 -9.90 3.03 14.54
N THR A 29 -10.36 2.90 15.77
CA THR A 29 -9.79 3.60 16.91
C THR A 29 -9.00 2.61 17.74
N LEU A 30 -7.73 2.91 18.00
CA LEU A 30 -6.84 2.06 18.77
C LEU A 30 -6.36 2.79 20.02
N GLY A 31 -6.35 2.07 21.13
CA GLY A 31 -5.68 2.52 22.34
C GLY A 31 -4.20 2.14 22.35
N ASP A 32 -3.48 2.63 23.35
CA ASP A 32 -2.06 2.37 23.46
C ASP A 32 -1.74 0.87 23.48
N GLY A 33 -0.81 0.49 22.61
CA GLY A 33 -0.39 -0.90 22.47
C GLY A 33 -1.39 -1.80 21.75
N GLN A 34 -2.52 -1.28 21.34
CA GLN A 34 -3.52 -2.06 20.61
C GLN A 34 -3.17 -2.17 19.13
N SER A 35 -3.60 -3.25 18.53
CA SER A 35 -3.36 -3.52 17.12
C SER A 35 -4.64 -3.82 16.38
N HIS A 36 -4.61 -3.56 15.09
CA HIS A 36 -5.69 -3.90 14.17
C HIS A 36 -5.11 -4.58 12.95
N ASP A 37 -5.71 -5.69 12.54
CA ASP A 37 -5.33 -6.37 11.32
C ASP A 37 -6.21 -5.89 10.17
N SER A 38 -5.58 -5.27 9.20
CA SER A 38 -6.22 -4.90 7.95
C SER A 38 -6.05 -6.06 6.97
N PHE A 39 -7.14 -6.48 6.39
CA PHE A 39 -7.15 -7.68 5.57
C PHE A 39 -7.99 -7.45 4.32
N PHE A 40 -7.48 -7.88 3.18
CA PHE A 40 -8.28 -8.03 1.98
C PHE A 40 -7.75 -9.16 1.11
N ASP A 41 -8.65 -9.73 0.34
CA ASP A 41 -8.33 -10.84 -0.54
C ASP A 41 -8.30 -10.33 -1.97
N LEU A 42 -7.12 -10.33 -2.56
CA LEU A 42 -6.93 -9.81 -3.90
C LEU A 42 -7.01 -10.94 -4.91
N MET A 43 -8.19 -11.11 -5.48
CA MET A 43 -8.49 -12.14 -6.47
C MET A 43 -8.98 -11.46 -7.72
N ILE A 44 -8.08 -11.23 -8.65
CA ILE A 44 -8.43 -10.63 -9.92
C ILE A 44 -8.30 -11.63 -11.07
N GLU A 45 -8.97 -11.31 -12.15
CA GLU A 45 -8.96 -12.16 -13.33
C GLU A 45 -7.57 -12.26 -13.95
N SER A 46 -7.28 -13.39 -14.56
CA SER A 46 -5.96 -13.69 -15.11
C SER A 46 -5.57 -12.77 -16.28
N GLU A 47 -6.55 -12.14 -16.92
CA GLU A 47 -6.29 -11.19 -18.01
C GLU A 47 -5.75 -9.87 -17.51
N LEU A 48 -5.91 -9.60 -16.23
CA LEU A 48 -5.41 -8.37 -15.63
C LEU A 48 -4.10 -8.63 -14.92
N SER A 49 -3.18 -7.71 -15.03
CA SER A 49 -1.93 -7.76 -14.28
C SER A 49 -1.96 -6.72 -13.18
N ILE A 50 -1.47 -7.11 -12.02
CA ILE A 50 -1.37 -6.20 -10.88
C ILE A 50 -0.10 -5.37 -11.06
N GLY A 51 -0.23 -4.06 -11.19
CA GLY A 51 0.92 -3.18 -11.24
C GLY A 51 1.55 -3.02 -9.87
N TYR A 52 0.76 -2.54 -8.92
CA TYR A 52 1.22 -2.38 -7.55
C TYR A 52 0.05 -2.44 -6.57
N VAL A 53 0.39 -2.68 -5.32
CA VAL A 53 -0.52 -2.58 -4.18
C VAL A 53 0.06 -1.57 -3.20
N GLN A 54 -0.77 -0.72 -2.66
CA GLN A 54 -0.33 0.31 -1.72
C GLN A 54 -1.25 0.33 -0.51
N LEU A 55 -0.63 0.34 0.66
CA LEU A 55 -1.31 0.56 1.91
C LEU A 55 -0.92 1.94 2.41
N GLN A 56 -1.92 2.79 2.61
CA GLN A 56 -1.71 4.12 3.16
C GLN A 56 -2.43 4.22 4.49
N ILE A 57 -1.69 4.53 5.52
CA ILE A 57 -2.22 4.72 6.86
C ILE A 57 -2.16 6.20 7.18
N SER A 58 -3.32 6.75 7.52
CA SER A 58 -3.42 8.10 8.04
C SER A 58 -3.88 8.00 9.48
N CYS A 59 -3.22 8.70 10.38
CA CYS A 59 -3.61 8.72 11.78
C CYS A 59 -3.76 10.14 12.29
N PHE A 60 -4.67 10.29 13.22
CA PHE A 60 -5.00 11.56 13.84
C PHE A 60 -4.61 11.45 15.31
N ASP A 61 -3.92 12.46 15.77
CA ASP A 61 -3.59 12.60 17.18
C ASP A 61 -4.71 13.38 17.84
N ASN A 62 -5.43 12.73 18.74
CA ASN A 62 -6.50 13.37 19.52
C ASN A 62 -5.95 14.02 20.79
N ASP A 63 -4.65 14.00 20.94
CA ASP A 63 -4.01 14.43 22.15
C ASP A 63 -4.21 15.91 22.41
N GLU A 64 -4.72 16.21 23.59
CA GLU A 64 -4.88 17.56 24.10
C GLU A 64 -3.71 17.98 24.97
N ALA A 65 -2.71 17.13 25.09
CA ALA A 65 -1.63 17.29 26.06
C ALA A 65 -0.66 18.40 25.72
N GLY A 66 -0.64 18.87 24.49
CA GLY A 66 0.23 19.95 24.10
C GLY A 66 1.56 19.48 23.49
N PRO A 67 2.47 20.40 23.20
CA PRO A 67 3.67 20.10 22.44
C PRO A 67 4.64 19.20 23.21
N GLY A 68 5.30 18.33 22.47
CA GLY A 68 6.32 17.43 23.01
C GLY A 68 5.88 15.99 23.15
N PHE A 69 4.63 15.70 22.92
CA PHE A 69 4.10 14.35 22.93
C PHE A 69 3.61 14.01 21.54
N THR A 70 4.04 12.89 21.03
CA THR A 70 3.71 12.48 19.67
C THR A 70 3.34 11.01 19.69
N ASP A 71 2.14 10.72 19.28
CA ASP A 71 1.71 9.35 19.09
C ASP A 71 2.29 8.82 17.79
N THR A 72 2.54 7.55 17.74
CA THR A 72 3.09 6.89 16.57
C THR A 72 2.28 5.67 16.21
N VAL A 73 2.41 5.26 14.98
CA VAL A 73 1.78 4.06 14.46
C VAL A 73 2.83 3.24 13.74
N ASP A 74 2.82 1.94 14.00
CA ASP A 74 3.69 0.98 13.33
C ASP A 74 2.85 0.05 12.49
N GLY A 75 3.39 -0.36 11.36
CA GLY A 75 2.76 -1.32 10.48
C GLY A 75 3.70 -2.45 10.12
N GLU A 76 3.15 -3.64 10.05
CA GLU A 76 3.88 -4.83 9.63
C GLU A 76 2.97 -5.66 8.73
N SER A 77 3.47 -6.02 7.57
CA SER A 77 2.72 -6.88 6.66
C SER A 77 3.03 -8.35 6.92
N ASP A 78 2.06 -9.20 6.63
CA ASP A 78 2.25 -10.64 6.55
C ASP A 78 1.75 -11.10 5.19
N LEU A 79 2.68 -11.27 4.29
CA LEU A 79 2.42 -11.62 2.90
C LEU A 79 3.01 -12.99 2.55
N SER A 80 3.14 -13.85 3.54
CA SER A 80 3.75 -15.16 3.37
C SER A 80 3.05 -16.04 2.34
N ASP A 81 1.76 -15.81 2.13
CA ASP A 81 0.98 -16.54 1.15
C ASP A 81 0.89 -15.85 -0.21
N ILE A 82 1.59 -14.74 -0.39
CA ILE A 82 1.56 -13.97 -1.63
C ILE A 82 2.86 -14.16 -2.38
N GLU A 83 2.76 -14.68 -3.58
CA GLU A 83 3.94 -14.86 -4.42
C GLU A 83 4.38 -13.53 -5.04
N GLY A 84 5.68 -13.31 -5.04
CA GLY A 84 6.29 -12.19 -5.74
C GLY A 84 6.39 -10.88 -4.97
N VAL A 85 6.06 -10.90 -3.69
CA VAL A 85 6.19 -9.73 -2.83
C VAL A 85 6.81 -10.14 -1.49
N ASP A 86 7.47 -9.19 -0.86
CA ASP A 86 8.11 -9.39 0.44
C ASP A 86 7.40 -8.58 1.51
N ASP A 87 7.50 -9.04 2.73
CA ASP A 87 6.98 -8.31 3.87
C ASP A 87 7.69 -6.98 4.05
N GLN A 88 6.96 -5.99 4.50
CA GLN A 88 7.48 -4.68 4.82
C GLN A 88 7.04 -4.26 6.20
N THR A 89 7.83 -3.40 6.79
CA THR A 89 7.47 -2.69 8.02
C THR A 89 7.60 -1.20 7.76
N ALA A 90 6.78 -0.42 8.42
CA ALA A 90 6.83 1.02 8.34
C ALA A 90 6.31 1.62 9.63
N ASP A 91 6.65 2.85 9.88
CA ASP A 91 6.16 3.59 11.02
C ASP A 91 5.98 5.06 10.67
N GLY A 92 5.20 5.74 11.45
CA GLY A 92 4.97 7.15 11.26
C GLY A 92 4.44 7.81 12.52
N ALA A 93 4.62 9.12 12.58
CA ALA A 93 4.05 9.93 13.65
C ALA A 93 2.65 10.38 13.27
N CYS A 94 1.78 10.46 14.25
CA CYS A 94 0.44 10.99 14.08
C CYS A 94 0.43 12.49 14.41
N SER A 95 -0.41 13.23 13.72
CA SER A 95 -0.53 14.66 13.98
C SER A 95 -2.00 15.05 14.08
N GLY A 96 -2.26 16.08 14.83
CA GLY A 96 -3.62 16.59 15.01
C GLY A 96 -4.29 17.03 13.72
N GLY A 97 -3.50 17.31 12.68
CA GLY A 97 -4.02 17.67 11.37
C GLY A 97 -4.30 16.47 10.45
N GLY A 98 -4.06 15.26 10.90
CA GLY A 98 -4.30 14.09 10.08
C GLY A 98 -3.27 13.84 8.98
N ASN A 99 -2.12 14.49 9.07
CA ASN A 99 -1.05 14.35 8.08
C ASN A 99 -0.03 13.28 8.45
N GLY A 100 -0.24 12.61 9.57
CA GLY A 100 0.64 11.55 10.02
C GLY A 100 0.35 10.21 9.38
N GLY A 101 1.16 9.25 9.74
CA GLY A 101 1.01 7.90 9.25
C GLY A 101 2.17 7.47 8.36
N PHE A 102 1.91 6.47 7.54
CA PHE A 102 2.93 5.92 6.66
C PHE A 102 2.31 5.31 5.42
N THR A 103 3.17 4.99 4.46
CA THR A 103 2.75 4.30 3.24
C THR A 103 3.67 3.13 3.00
N MET A 104 3.09 1.98 2.69
CA MET A 104 3.81 0.82 2.17
C MET A 104 3.38 0.58 0.73
N ARG A 105 4.32 0.22 -0.12
CA ARG A 105 4.02 -0.06 -1.51
C ARG A 105 4.75 -1.31 -1.97
N TRP A 106 4.06 -2.14 -2.69
CA TRP A 106 4.58 -3.35 -3.29
C TRP A 106 4.38 -3.29 -4.79
N ASP A 107 5.47 -3.25 -5.53
CA ASP A 107 5.43 -3.30 -6.99
C ASP A 107 5.36 -4.78 -7.41
N VAL A 108 4.20 -5.20 -7.87
CA VAL A 108 4.00 -6.58 -8.31
C VAL A 108 4.57 -6.78 -9.71
N THR A 109 4.35 -5.81 -10.60
CA THR A 109 4.97 -5.79 -11.92
C THR A 109 6.11 -4.78 -11.92
N GLU A 110 7.30 -5.31 -12.03
CA GLU A 110 8.51 -4.48 -11.97
C GLU A 110 8.56 -3.49 -13.13
N GLY A 111 8.91 -2.25 -12.82
CA GLY A 111 9.06 -1.20 -13.80
C GLY A 111 7.77 -0.56 -14.29
N TYR A 112 6.63 -1.01 -13.81
CA TYR A 112 5.36 -0.43 -14.21
C TYR A 112 5.18 0.98 -13.64
N THR A 113 4.95 1.94 -14.52
CA THR A 113 4.70 3.33 -14.13
C THR A 113 3.35 3.85 -14.62
N GLY A 114 2.68 3.11 -15.48
CA GLY A 114 1.44 3.56 -16.10
C GLY A 114 1.64 4.44 -17.33
N GLU A 115 2.86 4.88 -17.59
CA GLU A 115 3.15 5.77 -18.71
C GLU A 115 3.24 5.01 -20.03
N SER A 116 2.74 5.63 -21.09
CA SER A 116 2.85 5.10 -22.45
C SER A 116 4.27 5.25 -22.97
N TYR A 117 4.68 4.33 -23.82
CA TYR A 117 6.00 4.40 -24.44
C TYR A 117 5.99 3.68 -25.80
N SER A 118 7.06 3.85 -26.54
CA SER A 118 7.26 3.16 -27.81
C SER A 118 8.26 2.03 -27.66
N GLU A 119 7.94 0.89 -28.22
CA GLU A 119 8.80 -0.28 -28.22
C GLU A 119 9.17 -0.65 -29.65
N GLN A 120 10.44 -0.87 -29.90
CA GLN A 120 10.95 -1.16 -31.24
C GLN A 120 11.51 -2.57 -31.41
N ASN A 121 11.81 -3.24 -30.32
CA ASN A 121 12.53 -4.51 -30.35
C ASN A 121 11.72 -5.72 -29.90
N MET A 122 10.43 -5.54 -29.70
CA MET A 122 9.56 -6.61 -29.21
C MET A 122 8.29 -6.70 -30.06
N THR A 123 7.80 -7.90 -30.23
CA THR A 123 6.49 -8.12 -30.83
C THR A 123 5.40 -7.80 -29.82
N GLU A 124 4.17 -7.68 -30.28
CA GLU A 124 3.02 -7.48 -29.40
C GLU A 124 2.93 -8.58 -28.33
N LYS A 125 3.13 -9.82 -28.76
CA LYS A 125 3.10 -10.95 -27.82
C LYS A 125 4.17 -10.82 -26.74
N GLU A 126 5.39 -10.47 -27.13
CA GLU A 126 6.50 -10.29 -26.17
C GLU A 126 6.22 -9.14 -25.21
N ILE A 127 5.61 -8.06 -25.67
CA ILE A 127 5.21 -6.93 -24.82
C ILE A 127 4.18 -7.37 -23.78
N ARG A 128 3.16 -8.13 -24.23
CA ARG A 128 2.13 -8.62 -23.31
C ARG A 128 2.70 -9.58 -22.26
N GLU A 129 3.63 -10.43 -22.66
CA GLU A 129 4.30 -11.33 -21.74
C GLU A 129 5.20 -10.57 -20.76
N PHE A 130 5.88 -9.55 -21.23
CA PHE A 130 6.74 -8.72 -20.38
C PHE A 130 5.97 -8.06 -19.25
N TRP A 131 4.77 -7.56 -19.53
CA TRP A 131 3.95 -6.85 -18.54
C TRP A 131 2.98 -7.76 -17.78
N ASN A 132 3.07 -9.06 -17.99
CA ASN A 132 2.26 -10.00 -17.25
C ASN A 132 2.85 -10.23 -15.86
N ASP A 133 2.00 -10.23 -14.85
CA ASP A 133 2.46 -10.44 -13.47
C ASP A 133 2.75 -11.90 -13.13
N GLY A 134 2.41 -12.82 -14.03
CA GLY A 134 2.65 -14.25 -13.81
C GLY A 134 1.83 -14.86 -12.68
N GLY A 135 0.75 -14.21 -12.30
CA GLY A 135 -0.09 -14.66 -11.18
C GLY A 135 0.38 -14.16 -9.82
N ARG A 136 1.42 -13.33 -9.80
CA ARG A 136 1.92 -12.78 -8.53
C ARG A 136 0.94 -11.79 -7.92
N GLY A 137 1.04 -11.60 -6.63
CA GLY A 137 0.27 -10.59 -5.91
C GLY A 137 -1.15 -11.00 -5.54
N ARG A 138 -1.59 -12.17 -5.91
CA ARG A 138 -2.94 -12.65 -5.59
C ARG A 138 -2.97 -13.40 -4.28
N GLY A 139 -4.02 -13.19 -3.53
CA GLY A 139 -4.25 -13.86 -2.26
C GLY A 139 -4.61 -12.88 -1.15
N ALA A 140 -4.37 -13.30 0.07
CA ALA A 140 -4.72 -12.53 1.26
C ALA A 140 -3.60 -11.55 1.62
N TRP A 141 -3.92 -10.27 1.56
CA TRP A 141 -3.03 -9.19 1.97
C TRP A 141 -3.38 -8.79 3.40
N ILE A 142 -2.43 -8.93 4.29
CA ILE A 142 -2.63 -8.68 5.71
C ILE A 142 -1.58 -7.69 6.19
N ALA A 143 -2.03 -6.68 6.94
CA ALA A 143 -1.14 -5.77 7.63
C ALA A 143 -1.64 -5.55 9.04
N THR A 144 -0.75 -5.60 10.00
CA THR A 144 -1.04 -5.33 11.40
C THR A 144 -0.58 -3.93 11.72
N ILE A 145 -1.48 -3.12 12.22
CA ILE A 145 -1.24 -1.73 12.60
C ILE A 145 -1.28 -1.65 14.11
N THR A 146 -0.25 -1.10 14.71
CA THR A 146 -0.15 -0.98 16.17
C THR A 146 0.04 0.49 16.56
N ALA A 147 -0.71 0.92 17.54
CA ALA A 147 -0.63 2.28 18.06
C ALA A 147 0.30 2.33 19.29
N ASP A 148 1.08 3.40 19.35
CA ASP A 148 1.92 3.72 20.49
C ASP A 148 1.61 5.16 20.91
N ILE A 149 0.92 5.29 22.03
CA ILE A 149 0.36 6.56 22.49
C ILE A 149 1.19 7.09 23.67
N GLU A 150 1.72 8.27 23.49
CA GLU A 150 2.45 8.95 24.56
C GLU A 150 1.51 9.73 25.45
N ALA A 151 1.07 9.09 26.52
CA ALA A 151 0.25 9.78 27.50
C ALA A 151 1.05 10.76 28.32
N VAL A 152 0.46 11.88 28.65
CA VAL A 152 1.10 12.86 29.54
C VAL A 152 1.09 12.33 30.96
N PRO A 153 2.23 12.29 31.63
CA PRO A 153 2.26 11.92 33.04
C PRO A 153 1.54 12.98 33.86
N VAL A 154 0.51 12.57 34.57
CA VAL A 154 -0.22 13.44 35.49
C VAL A 154 0.17 13.08 36.89
N PRO A 155 0.99 13.89 37.54
CA PRO A 155 1.48 13.55 38.89
C PRO A 155 0.43 13.65 39.99
N ILE A 156 -0.66 14.34 39.72
CA ILE A 156 -1.74 14.53 40.68
C ILE A 156 -3.05 14.27 39.98
N ALA A 157 -3.95 13.57 40.61
CA ALA A 157 -5.26 13.20 40.15
C ALA A 157 -5.30 12.02 39.17
N GLY A 158 -4.21 11.63 38.58
CA GLY A 158 -4.11 10.37 37.83
C GLY A 158 -5.07 10.21 36.68
N GLU A 159 -5.41 11.28 36.02
CA GLU A 159 -6.31 11.25 34.91
C GLU A 159 -5.55 11.04 33.60
N ALA A 160 -5.92 10.05 32.85
CA ALA A 160 -5.40 9.87 31.51
C ALA A 160 -5.95 10.98 30.62
N ILE A 161 -5.08 11.60 29.86
CA ILE A 161 -5.46 12.74 29.03
C ILE A 161 -5.82 12.27 27.63
N ASP A 162 -5.07 11.31 27.13
CA ASP A 162 -5.29 10.78 25.81
C ASP A 162 -4.78 9.35 25.78
N ASP A 163 -5.61 8.45 25.41
CA ASP A 163 -5.29 7.03 25.40
C ASP A 163 -5.78 6.31 24.13
N ASP A 164 -6.19 7.05 23.13
CA ASP A 164 -6.63 6.42 21.90
C ASP A 164 -6.29 7.25 20.66
N GLU A 165 -6.26 6.57 19.54
CA GLU A 165 -6.00 7.13 18.24
C GLU A 165 -6.99 6.61 17.22
N ASP A 166 -7.38 7.47 16.30
CA ASP A 166 -8.21 7.10 15.17
C ASP A 166 -7.34 6.87 13.95
N PHE A 167 -7.53 5.71 13.30
CA PHE A 167 -6.79 5.33 12.09
C PHE A 167 -7.74 5.15 10.93
N ASP A 168 -7.25 5.52 9.74
CA ASP A 168 -8.05 5.43 8.52
C ASP A 168 -7.27 4.72 7.40
#